data_af3906d05984d57fff23d6c242ac1b6d
#
_entry.id   af3906d05984d57fff23d6c242ac1b6d
#
_cell.length_a   1.000
_cell.length_b   1.000
_cell.length_c   1.000
_cell.angle_alpha   90.00
_cell.angle_beta   90.00
_cell.angle_gamma   90.00
#
_symmetry.space_group_name_H-M   'P 1'
#
loop_
_entity.id
_entity.type
_entity.pdbx_description
1 polymer ?
#
loop_
_entity_poly.entity_id
_entity_poly.type
_entity_poly.pdbx_seq_one_letter_code
_entity_poly.pdbx_strand_id
1 'polypeptide(L)'
;NILLIGDSFAEDLYNSLNFNSQLYNSVDFFFAGYDYNLITYDQLLKTSDMVIYSYNWNDGKLEQFKNDLKKIQNLNPNIAITSSSNEYKVPSRLYTLLDFKVLFEKKKFDYFGLKKLYFRNRAISSNSNINQELKKFALKEKLKYLNREDFMCDVLKNECDYVDKDGNKLLYDYGHYTKHGAKFFGKKIYESNWLQLN
;
A
#
# COMPACT_ATOMS: atom_id res chain seq x y z
N ASN A 1 12.73 -12.20 7.89
CA ASN A 1 12.01 -12.45 6.63
C ASN A 1 10.58 -11.91 6.72
N ILE A 2 10.15 -11.11 5.74
CA ILE A 2 8.78 -10.57 5.68
C ILE A 2 8.13 -11.05 4.39
N LEU A 3 6.99 -11.74 4.52
CA LEU A 3 6.19 -12.21 3.40
C LEU A 3 5.01 -11.25 3.14
N LEU A 4 4.93 -10.72 1.93
CA LEU A 4 3.79 -9.94 1.48
C LEU A 4 2.87 -10.82 0.63
N ILE A 5 1.58 -10.81 0.94
CA ILE A 5 0.57 -11.58 0.22
C ILE A 5 -0.52 -10.64 -0.27
N GLY A 6 -0.87 -10.76 -1.55
CA GLY A 6 -1.97 -9.97 -2.10
C GLY A 6 -1.96 -9.77 -3.60
N ASP A 7 -2.68 -8.75 -4.04
CA ASP A 7 -2.79 -8.35 -5.44
C ASP A 7 -1.69 -7.36 -5.87
N SER A 8 -1.88 -6.66 -6.99
CA SER A 8 -0.94 -5.68 -7.52
C SER A 8 -0.56 -4.57 -6.52
N PHE A 9 -1.43 -4.25 -5.56
CA PHE A 9 -1.09 -3.30 -4.50
C PHE A 9 -0.15 -3.90 -3.44
N ALA A 10 -0.17 -5.22 -3.24
CA ALA A 10 0.86 -5.89 -2.43
C ALA A 10 2.19 -5.94 -3.18
N GLU A 11 2.17 -6.14 -4.50
CA GLU A 11 3.35 -6.08 -5.34
C GLU A 11 4.00 -4.69 -5.31
N ASP A 12 3.21 -3.62 -5.38
CA ASP A 12 3.70 -2.24 -5.21
C ASP A 12 4.39 -2.03 -3.87
N LEU A 13 3.80 -2.55 -2.78
CA LEU A 13 4.40 -2.46 -1.45
C LEU A 13 5.69 -3.30 -1.36
N TYR A 14 5.67 -4.52 -1.90
CA TYR A 14 6.87 -5.36 -2.01
C TYR A 14 7.99 -4.64 -2.77
N ASN A 15 7.70 -4.10 -3.95
CA ASN A 15 8.66 -3.35 -4.75
C ASN A 15 9.22 -2.15 -3.96
N SER A 16 8.38 -1.45 -3.20
CA SER A 16 8.82 -0.33 -2.36
C SER A 16 9.82 -0.77 -1.29
N LEU A 17 9.58 -1.88 -0.63
CA LEU A 17 10.46 -2.43 0.39
C LEU A 17 11.73 -3.03 -0.23
N ASN A 18 11.58 -3.81 -1.29
CA ASN A 18 12.69 -4.50 -1.95
C ASN A 18 13.69 -3.52 -2.60
N PHE A 19 13.22 -2.45 -3.26
CA PHE A 19 14.11 -1.41 -3.80
C PHE A 19 14.84 -0.59 -2.73
N ASN A 20 14.44 -0.69 -1.48
CA ASN A 20 15.04 -0.03 -0.33
C ASN A 20 15.57 -1.04 0.70
N SER A 21 15.76 -2.30 0.31
CA SER A 21 16.16 -3.38 1.24
C SER A 21 17.45 -3.08 2.01
N GLN A 22 18.37 -2.33 1.41
CA GLN A 22 19.60 -1.87 2.07
C GLN A 22 19.36 -0.99 3.31
N LEU A 23 18.16 -0.43 3.49
CA LEU A 23 17.79 0.33 4.69
C LEU A 23 17.33 -0.59 5.84
N TYR A 24 16.98 -1.85 5.53
CA TYR A 24 16.45 -2.81 6.48
C TYR A 24 17.49 -3.87 6.78
N ASN A 25 18.37 -3.64 7.75
CA ASN A 25 19.47 -4.53 8.09
C ASN A 25 19.00 -5.99 8.23
N SER A 26 19.47 -6.85 7.34
CA SER A 26 19.23 -8.31 7.38
C SER A 26 17.74 -8.73 7.27
N VAL A 27 16.89 -7.92 6.66
CA VAL A 27 15.49 -8.28 6.38
C VAL A 27 15.33 -8.60 4.89
N ASP A 28 14.92 -9.82 4.60
CA ASP A 28 14.52 -10.24 3.25
C ASP A 28 13.01 -10.07 3.07
N PHE A 29 12.61 -9.60 1.90
CA PHE A 29 11.21 -9.43 1.52
C PHE A 29 10.83 -10.43 0.44
N PHE A 30 9.69 -11.09 0.63
CA PHE A 30 9.12 -12.04 -0.31
C PHE A 30 7.72 -11.61 -0.71
N PHE A 31 7.31 -11.96 -1.93
CA PHE A 31 5.97 -11.66 -2.44
C PHE A 31 5.28 -12.91 -2.95
N ALA A 32 4.02 -13.07 -2.58
CA ALA A 32 3.11 -14.09 -3.07
C ALA A 32 1.88 -13.42 -3.69
N GLY A 33 1.70 -13.63 -4.99
CA GLY A 33 0.61 -13.02 -5.77
C GLY A 33 -0.76 -13.62 -5.54
N TYR A 34 -1.73 -13.14 -6.31
CA TYR A 34 -3.16 -13.39 -6.15
C TYR A 34 -3.59 -14.87 -6.30
N ASP A 35 -2.91 -15.65 -7.14
CA ASP A 35 -3.21 -17.08 -7.33
C ASP A 35 -2.69 -17.97 -6.19
N TYR A 36 -2.64 -17.39 -5.02
CA TYR A 36 -2.15 -18.00 -3.82
C TYR A 36 -2.87 -19.31 -3.50
N ASN A 37 -2.17 -20.41 -3.69
CA ASN A 37 -2.55 -21.70 -3.13
C ASN A 37 -1.86 -21.86 -1.77
N LEU A 38 -2.65 -21.84 -0.70
CA LEU A 38 -2.14 -22.00 0.68
C LEU A 38 -1.13 -23.14 0.83
N ILE A 39 -1.33 -24.26 0.12
CA ILE A 39 -0.45 -25.43 0.18
C ILE A 39 0.96 -25.09 -0.34
N THR A 40 1.06 -24.29 -1.39
CA THR A 40 2.35 -23.94 -2.01
C THR A 40 3.18 -22.99 -1.13
N TYR A 41 2.53 -22.18 -0.29
CA TYR A 41 3.19 -21.16 0.53
C TYR A 41 3.26 -21.48 2.03
N ASP A 42 2.79 -22.67 2.46
CA ASP A 42 2.85 -23.09 3.87
C ASP A 42 4.27 -22.97 4.44
N GLN A 43 5.28 -23.32 3.65
CA GLN A 43 6.68 -23.20 4.06
C GLN A 43 7.09 -21.74 4.25
N LEU A 44 6.73 -20.85 3.30
CA LEU A 44 7.05 -19.43 3.41
C LEU A 44 6.31 -18.79 4.60
N LEU A 45 5.05 -19.15 4.82
CA LEU A 45 4.29 -18.70 5.99
C LEU A 45 5.01 -19.07 7.29
N LYS A 46 5.41 -20.34 7.43
CA LYS A 46 6.06 -20.86 8.65
C LYS A 46 7.45 -20.25 8.91
N THR A 47 8.18 -19.91 7.86
CA THR A 47 9.56 -19.42 7.96
C THR A 47 9.67 -17.89 7.97
N SER A 48 8.57 -17.17 7.76
CA SER A 48 8.55 -15.72 7.80
C SER A 48 8.43 -15.20 9.23
N ASP A 49 9.18 -14.16 9.56
CA ASP A 49 9.08 -13.49 10.86
C ASP A 49 7.79 -12.66 10.97
N MET A 50 7.27 -12.19 9.82
CA MET A 50 6.01 -11.47 9.71
C MET A 50 5.34 -11.76 8.37
N VAL A 51 4.02 -11.84 8.35
CA VAL A 51 3.21 -11.94 7.14
C VAL A 51 2.32 -10.71 7.00
N ILE A 52 2.39 -10.01 5.87
CA ILE A 52 1.62 -8.80 5.60
C ILE A 52 0.61 -9.09 4.49
N TYR A 53 -0.66 -9.05 4.81
CA TYR A 53 -1.75 -9.12 3.83
C TYR A 53 -2.09 -7.72 3.33
N SER A 54 -1.94 -7.51 2.03
CA SER A 54 -2.12 -6.22 1.37
C SER A 54 -2.92 -6.38 0.09
N TYR A 55 -4.12 -5.83 0.06
CA TYR A 55 -5.02 -5.91 -1.10
C TYR A 55 -5.64 -4.55 -1.41
N ASN A 56 -6.17 -4.42 -2.62
CA ASN A 56 -7.31 -3.54 -2.83
C ASN A 56 -8.54 -4.22 -2.22
N TRP A 57 -8.79 -3.91 -0.96
CA TRP A 57 -9.78 -4.59 -0.15
C TRP A 57 -11.20 -4.28 -0.61
N ASN A 58 -12.03 -5.31 -0.61
CA ASN A 58 -13.47 -5.26 -0.74
C ASN A 58 -14.10 -6.31 0.18
N ASP A 59 -15.42 -6.29 0.31
CA ASP A 59 -16.13 -7.21 1.23
C ASP A 59 -15.80 -8.68 0.95
N GLY A 60 -15.73 -9.08 -0.33
CA GLY A 60 -15.43 -10.46 -0.70
C GLY A 60 -14.03 -10.91 -0.27
N LYS A 61 -13.01 -10.07 -0.49
CA LYS A 61 -11.62 -10.34 -0.07
C LYS A 61 -11.49 -10.37 1.45
N LEU A 62 -12.17 -9.47 2.14
CA LEU A 62 -12.15 -9.43 3.60
C LEU A 62 -12.84 -10.69 4.18
N GLU A 63 -13.97 -11.12 3.65
CA GLU A 63 -14.65 -12.34 4.09
C GLU A 63 -13.78 -13.58 3.81
N GLN A 64 -13.16 -13.69 2.67
CA GLN A 64 -12.21 -14.77 2.38
C GLN A 64 -11.08 -14.79 3.40
N PHE A 65 -10.45 -13.63 3.65
CA PHE A 65 -9.37 -13.52 4.65
C PHE A 65 -9.84 -13.94 6.05
N LYS A 66 -11.05 -13.52 6.48
CA LYS A 66 -11.64 -13.92 7.76
C LYS A 66 -11.79 -15.45 7.88
N ASN A 67 -12.23 -16.10 6.80
CA ASN A 67 -12.40 -17.55 6.76
C ASN A 67 -11.07 -18.30 6.87
N ASP A 68 -10.01 -17.76 6.28
CA ASP A 68 -8.69 -18.39 6.25
C ASP A 68 -7.83 -18.04 7.49
N LEU A 69 -8.20 -16.99 8.23
CA LEU A 69 -7.35 -16.40 9.28
C LEU A 69 -6.88 -17.43 10.32
N LYS A 70 -7.76 -18.29 10.82
CA LYS A 70 -7.38 -19.30 11.83
C LYS A 70 -6.32 -20.25 11.31
N LYS A 71 -6.43 -20.66 10.05
CA LYS A 71 -5.44 -21.53 9.42
C LYS A 71 -4.10 -20.80 9.27
N ILE A 72 -4.14 -19.55 8.86
CA ILE A 72 -2.96 -18.70 8.71
C ILE A 72 -2.28 -18.47 10.06
N GLN A 73 -3.04 -18.13 11.11
CA GLN A 73 -2.53 -17.93 12.48
C GLN A 73 -1.85 -19.15 13.08
N ASN A 74 -2.33 -20.37 12.72
CA ASN A 74 -1.68 -21.62 13.13
C ASN A 74 -0.32 -21.82 12.47
N LEU A 75 -0.08 -21.23 11.30
CA LEU A 75 1.19 -21.31 10.57
C LEU A 75 2.12 -20.16 10.95
N ASN A 76 1.58 -18.98 11.15
CA ASN A 76 2.31 -17.79 11.57
C ASN A 76 1.43 -16.87 12.42
N PRO A 77 1.75 -16.65 13.70
CA PRO A 77 0.97 -15.78 14.58
C PRO A 77 1.23 -14.28 14.34
N ASN A 78 2.34 -13.93 13.67
CA ASN A 78 2.73 -12.53 13.46
C ASN A 78 2.18 -12.01 12.13
N ILE A 79 0.90 -11.64 12.14
CA ILE A 79 0.16 -11.21 10.96
C ILE A 79 -0.11 -9.70 11.03
N ALA A 80 0.13 -9.04 9.92
CA ALA A 80 -0.29 -7.66 9.67
C ALA A 80 -1.29 -7.61 8.50
N ILE A 81 -2.21 -6.67 8.55
CA ILE A 81 -3.06 -6.31 7.40
C ILE A 81 -2.88 -4.83 7.08
N THR A 82 -2.87 -4.48 5.79
CA THR A 82 -2.82 -3.08 5.39
C THR A 82 -4.21 -2.52 5.17
N SER A 83 -4.36 -1.19 5.25
CA SER A 83 -5.49 -0.52 4.61
C SER A 83 -5.47 -0.76 3.10
N SER A 84 -6.59 -0.58 2.41
CA SER A 84 -6.57 -0.37 0.96
C SER A 84 -5.65 0.78 0.60
N SER A 85 -5.02 0.70 -0.56
CA SER A 85 -4.23 1.80 -1.09
C SER A 85 -5.12 2.99 -1.41
N ASN A 86 -4.53 4.19 -1.39
CA ASN A 86 -5.23 5.37 -1.86
C ASN A 86 -5.40 5.28 -3.38
N GLU A 87 -6.64 5.23 -3.81
CA GLU A 87 -7.00 5.39 -5.21
C GLU A 87 -7.40 6.84 -5.48
N TYR A 88 -7.04 7.33 -6.65
CA TYR A 88 -7.35 8.69 -7.05
C TYR A 88 -8.35 8.70 -8.20
N LYS A 89 -9.34 9.59 -8.11
CA LYS A 89 -10.27 9.82 -9.22
C LYS A 89 -9.49 10.40 -10.39
N VAL A 90 -9.31 9.62 -11.43
CA VAL A 90 -8.63 10.03 -12.66
C VAL A 90 -9.64 10.24 -13.79
N PRO A 91 -9.38 11.17 -14.73
CA PRO A 91 -10.30 11.44 -15.85
C PRO A 91 -10.48 10.25 -16.80
N SER A 92 -9.47 9.40 -16.88
CA SER A 92 -9.50 8.15 -17.64
C SER A 92 -8.50 7.14 -17.06
N ARG A 93 -8.62 5.87 -17.47
CA ARG A 93 -7.63 4.84 -17.09
C ARG A 93 -6.24 5.06 -17.70
N LEU A 94 -6.14 5.89 -18.74
CA LEU A 94 -4.90 6.15 -19.47
C LEU A 94 -4.12 7.37 -18.93
N TYR A 95 -4.81 8.27 -18.23
CA TYR A 95 -4.23 9.54 -17.81
C TYR A 95 -4.44 9.76 -16.32
N THR A 96 -3.38 10.09 -15.63
CA THR A 96 -3.45 10.52 -14.24
C THR A 96 -3.96 11.97 -14.13
N LEU A 97 -4.28 12.42 -12.93
CA LEU A 97 -4.63 13.83 -12.69
C LEU A 97 -3.49 14.78 -13.11
N LEU A 98 -2.24 14.37 -12.90
CA LEU A 98 -1.08 15.15 -13.34
C LEU A 98 -1.03 15.27 -14.87
N ASP A 99 -1.19 14.14 -15.58
CA ASP A 99 -1.18 14.14 -17.06
C ASP A 99 -2.30 15.06 -17.58
N PHE A 100 -3.48 14.97 -16.98
CA PHE A 100 -4.60 15.82 -17.36
C PHE A 100 -4.27 17.30 -17.15
N LYS A 101 -3.72 17.67 -16.00
CA LYS A 101 -3.34 19.06 -15.70
C LYS A 101 -2.28 19.59 -16.64
N VAL A 102 -1.26 18.79 -16.93
CA VAL A 102 -0.13 19.22 -17.78
C VAL A 102 -0.52 19.19 -19.27
N LEU A 103 -1.13 18.11 -19.75
CA LEU A 103 -1.40 17.92 -21.18
C LEU A 103 -2.64 18.69 -21.65
N PHE A 104 -3.70 18.68 -20.88
CA PHE A 104 -4.99 19.25 -21.30
C PHE A 104 -5.23 20.68 -20.79
N GLU A 105 -4.91 20.95 -19.53
CA GLU A 105 -5.07 22.31 -18.99
C GLU A 105 -3.86 23.21 -19.25
N LYS A 106 -2.73 22.66 -19.78
CA LYS A 106 -1.48 23.39 -20.05
C LYS A 106 -0.99 24.23 -18.86
N LYS A 107 -1.28 23.78 -17.65
CA LYS A 107 -0.87 24.46 -16.42
C LYS A 107 0.60 24.22 -16.15
N LYS A 108 1.27 25.23 -15.63
CA LYS A 108 2.64 25.11 -15.13
C LYS A 108 2.65 24.10 -13.95
N PHE A 109 3.79 23.41 -13.82
CA PHE A 109 4.02 22.52 -12.70
C PHE A 109 3.99 23.31 -11.39
N ASP A 110 3.08 22.89 -10.49
CA ASP A 110 2.93 23.43 -9.14
C ASP A 110 2.93 22.26 -8.16
N TYR A 111 4.08 22.01 -7.57
CA TYR A 111 4.29 20.88 -6.66
C TYR A 111 3.29 20.87 -5.50
N PHE A 112 3.14 21.99 -4.81
CA PHE A 112 2.24 22.05 -3.64
C PHE A 112 0.77 22.02 -4.02
N GLY A 113 0.41 22.69 -5.09
CA GLY A 113 -0.95 22.64 -5.62
C GLY A 113 -1.36 21.24 -6.06
N LEU A 114 -0.44 20.48 -6.66
CA LEU A 114 -0.66 19.08 -7.02
C LEU A 114 -0.84 18.19 -5.79
N LYS A 115 -0.03 18.30 -4.76
CA LYS A 115 -0.19 17.54 -3.52
C LYS A 115 -1.56 17.74 -2.90
N LYS A 116 -2.05 18.98 -2.84
CA LYS A 116 -3.40 19.32 -2.35
C LYS A 116 -4.50 18.81 -3.29
N LEU A 117 -4.26 18.87 -4.61
CA LEU A 117 -5.20 18.32 -5.59
C LEU A 117 -5.38 16.82 -5.39
N TYR A 118 -4.29 16.07 -5.23
CA TYR A 118 -4.35 14.64 -4.98
C TYR A 118 -5.03 14.31 -3.66
N PHE A 119 -4.74 15.04 -2.60
CA PHE A 119 -5.44 14.88 -1.33
C PHE A 119 -6.97 15.02 -1.48
N ARG A 120 -7.46 16.02 -2.23
CA ARG A 120 -8.89 16.22 -2.48
C ARG A 120 -9.53 15.15 -3.36
N ASN A 121 -8.77 14.56 -4.27
CA ASN A 121 -9.27 13.58 -5.24
C ASN A 121 -9.03 12.13 -4.82
N ARG A 122 -8.50 11.89 -3.61
CA ARG A 122 -8.42 10.54 -3.10
C ARG A 122 -9.82 9.95 -2.91
N ALA A 123 -9.99 8.69 -3.25
CA ALA A 123 -11.28 8.00 -3.17
C ALA A 123 -11.62 7.64 -1.71
N ILE A 124 -11.96 8.66 -0.90
CA ILE A 124 -12.28 8.47 0.51
C ILE A 124 -13.56 7.64 0.69
N SER A 125 -14.54 7.81 -0.19
CA SER A 125 -15.88 7.28 0.03
C SER A 125 -16.01 5.76 -0.20
N SER A 126 -15.26 5.18 -1.12
CA SER A 126 -15.30 3.74 -1.38
C SER A 126 -14.40 2.95 -0.41
N ASN A 127 -13.29 3.54 0.01
CA ASN A 127 -12.31 2.88 0.85
C ASN A 127 -12.45 3.20 2.34
N SER A 128 -13.20 4.25 2.73
CA SER A 128 -13.31 4.63 4.14
C SER A 128 -14.06 3.59 4.96
N ASN A 129 -15.13 3.01 4.44
CA ASN A 129 -15.91 2.01 5.16
C ASN A 129 -15.12 0.70 5.33
N ILE A 130 -14.52 0.21 4.24
CA ILE A 130 -13.72 -1.02 4.31
C ILE A 130 -12.47 -0.83 5.19
N ASN A 131 -11.80 0.32 5.14
CA ASN A 131 -10.64 0.59 5.99
C ASN A 131 -11.01 0.69 7.47
N GLN A 132 -12.19 1.24 7.80
CA GLN A 132 -12.69 1.23 9.18
C GLN A 132 -13.02 -0.19 9.66
N GLU A 133 -13.63 -1.01 8.79
CA GLU A 133 -13.91 -2.40 9.09
C GLU A 133 -12.64 -3.21 9.28
N LEU A 134 -11.67 -3.08 8.39
CA LEU A 134 -10.33 -3.70 8.52
C LEU A 134 -9.65 -3.33 9.84
N LYS A 135 -9.69 -2.05 10.22
CA LYS A 135 -9.10 -1.60 11.48
C LYS A 135 -9.80 -2.21 12.69
N LYS A 136 -11.15 -2.24 12.70
CA LYS A 136 -11.94 -2.90 13.77
C LYS A 136 -11.66 -4.38 13.82
N PHE A 137 -11.60 -5.03 12.66
CA PHE A 137 -11.30 -6.45 12.56
C PHE A 137 -9.89 -6.78 13.07
N ALA A 138 -8.88 -6.02 12.63
CA ALA A 138 -7.51 -6.19 13.12
C ALA A 138 -7.41 -6.07 14.63
N LEU A 139 -8.06 -5.07 15.21
CA LEU A 139 -8.08 -4.88 16.66
C LEU A 139 -8.73 -6.06 17.38
N LYS A 140 -9.88 -6.56 16.88
CA LYS A 140 -10.59 -7.71 17.45
C LYS A 140 -9.75 -8.99 17.41
N GLU A 141 -9.11 -9.26 16.30
CA GLU A 141 -8.30 -10.47 16.07
C GLU A 141 -6.84 -10.33 16.53
N LYS A 142 -6.48 -9.18 17.14
CA LYS A 142 -5.12 -8.85 17.60
C LYS A 142 -4.07 -8.89 16.49
N LEU A 143 -4.46 -8.48 15.29
CA LEU A 143 -3.57 -8.32 14.15
C LEU A 143 -2.97 -6.91 14.15
N LYS A 144 -1.78 -6.78 13.57
CA LYS A 144 -1.20 -5.47 13.30
C LYS A 144 -1.93 -4.80 12.12
N TYR A 145 -2.39 -3.57 12.31
CA TYR A 145 -3.00 -2.78 11.24
C TYR A 145 -2.02 -1.71 10.74
N LEU A 146 -1.71 -1.75 9.45
CA LEU A 146 -0.76 -0.86 8.80
C LEU A 146 -1.51 0.07 7.83
N ASN A 147 -1.73 1.31 8.22
CA ASN A 147 -2.45 2.27 7.39
C ASN A 147 -1.52 2.84 6.30
N ARG A 148 -1.80 2.58 5.03
CA ARG A 148 -0.98 3.06 3.89
C ARG A 148 -1.02 4.59 3.74
N GLU A 149 -2.08 5.24 4.20
CA GLU A 149 -2.18 6.70 4.16
C GLU A 149 -1.06 7.37 4.96
N ASP A 150 -0.55 6.72 6.02
CA ASP A 150 0.44 7.29 6.94
C ASP A 150 1.78 7.65 6.23
N PHE A 151 2.15 6.94 5.17
CA PHE A 151 3.34 7.26 4.39
C PHE A 151 3.05 7.94 3.04
N MET A 152 1.81 7.88 2.56
CA MET A 152 1.41 8.47 1.28
C MET A 152 0.94 9.90 1.41
N CYS A 153 0.31 10.27 2.55
CA CYS A 153 -0.33 11.56 2.74
C CYS A 153 0.07 12.21 4.07
N ASP A 154 0.12 13.53 4.07
CA ASP A 154 0.14 14.36 5.28
C ASP A 154 -1.28 14.91 5.48
N VAL A 155 -2.06 14.25 6.35
CA VAL A 155 -3.46 14.59 6.60
C VAL A 155 -3.57 15.98 7.25
N LEU A 156 -2.62 16.38 8.08
CA LEU A 156 -2.63 17.68 8.75
C LEU A 156 -2.43 18.83 7.76
N LYS A 157 -1.62 18.61 6.71
CA LYS A 157 -1.39 19.60 5.65
C LYS A 157 -2.39 19.49 4.50
N ASN A 158 -3.26 18.47 4.49
CA ASN A 158 -4.12 18.14 3.36
C ASN A 158 -3.32 17.90 2.06
N GLU A 159 -2.28 17.11 2.14
CA GLU A 159 -1.36 16.82 1.03
C GLU A 159 -1.15 15.32 0.87
N CYS A 160 -1.10 14.83 -0.40
CA CYS A 160 -0.63 13.49 -0.73
C CYS A 160 0.52 13.55 -1.72
N ASP A 161 1.48 12.64 -1.56
CA ASP A 161 2.60 12.52 -2.47
C ASP A 161 2.18 11.73 -3.72
N TYR A 162 2.27 12.39 -4.86
CA TYR A 162 1.98 11.82 -6.16
C TYR A 162 3.09 12.13 -7.18
N VAL A 163 3.77 13.20 -6.96
CA VAL A 163 4.89 13.70 -7.72
C VAL A 163 5.95 14.16 -6.72
N ASP A 164 7.21 13.97 -7.02
CA ASP A 164 8.28 14.53 -6.20
C ASP A 164 8.55 16.00 -6.55
N LYS A 165 9.44 16.63 -5.80
CA LYS A 165 9.82 18.04 -6.00
C LYS A 165 10.46 18.32 -7.37
N ASP A 166 11.03 17.29 -8.00
CA ASP A 166 11.71 17.39 -9.29
C ASP A 166 10.75 17.10 -10.47
N GLY A 167 9.47 16.83 -10.17
CA GLY A 167 8.41 16.58 -11.16
C GLY A 167 8.29 15.13 -11.60
N ASN A 168 8.98 14.18 -10.96
CA ASN A 168 8.87 12.77 -11.32
C ASN A 168 7.57 12.18 -10.78
N LYS A 169 6.86 11.46 -11.64
CA LYS A 169 5.61 10.77 -11.26
C LYS A 169 5.91 9.62 -10.29
N LEU A 170 5.18 9.58 -9.19
CA LEU A 170 5.25 8.49 -8.20
C LEU A 170 4.23 7.39 -8.51
N LEU A 171 3.10 7.74 -9.14
CA LEU A 171 2.09 6.79 -9.60
C LEU A 171 1.96 6.86 -11.13
N TYR A 172 1.70 5.72 -11.78
CA TYR A 172 1.51 5.69 -13.22
C TYR A 172 0.04 5.68 -13.66
N ASP A 173 -0.86 5.30 -12.76
CA ASP A 173 -2.30 5.31 -12.97
C ASP A 173 -3.06 5.83 -11.72
N TYR A 174 -4.24 5.28 -11.44
CA TYR A 174 -5.09 5.69 -10.31
C TYR A 174 -4.53 5.29 -8.93
N GLY A 175 -3.54 4.41 -8.83
CA GLY A 175 -3.04 3.97 -7.52
C GLY A 175 -1.72 3.20 -7.53
N HIS A 176 -1.26 2.70 -8.69
CA HIS A 176 -0.05 1.89 -8.77
C HIS A 176 1.23 2.72 -8.89
N TYR A 177 2.29 2.22 -8.29
CA TYR A 177 3.56 2.96 -8.20
C TYR A 177 4.41 2.82 -9.46
N THR A 178 5.00 3.93 -9.89
CA THR A 178 6.15 3.86 -10.82
C THR A 178 7.34 3.26 -10.07
N LYS A 179 8.37 2.80 -10.81
CA LYS A 179 9.65 2.40 -10.19
C LYS A 179 10.24 3.50 -9.31
N HIS A 180 10.12 4.77 -9.75
CA HIS A 180 10.56 5.93 -8.99
C HIS A 180 9.70 6.11 -7.73
N GLY A 181 8.38 5.96 -7.87
CA GLY A 181 7.43 5.98 -6.75
C GLY A 181 7.68 4.90 -5.71
N ALA A 182 7.94 3.67 -6.15
CA ALA A 182 8.29 2.58 -5.25
C ALA A 182 9.54 2.91 -4.41
N LYS A 183 10.60 3.44 -5.03
CA LYS A 183 11.79 3.90 -4.29
C LYS A 183 11.48 5.03 -3.32
N PHE A 184 10.68 5.99 -3.74
CA PHE A 184 10.27 7.14 -2.92
C PHE A 184 9.45 6.70 -1.71
N PHE A 185 8.39 5.91 -1.93
CA PHE A 185 7.53 5.44 -0.83
C PHE A 185 8.25 4.45 0.08
N GLY A 186 9.12 3.59 -0.44
CA GLY A 186 9.90 2.67 0.38
C GLY A 186 10.83 3.40 1.36
N LYS A 187 11.43 4.52 0.93
CA LYS A 187 12.20 5.40 1.83
C LYS A 187 11.31 6.00 2.91
N LYS A 188 10.12 6.51 2.56
CA LYS A 188 9.16 7.05 3.54
C LYS A 188 8.66 6.00 4.53
N ILE A 189 8.40 4.77 4.06
CA ILE A 189 8.03 3.63 4.92
C ILE A 189 9.12 3.39 5.97
N TYR A 190 10.38 3.41 5.58
CA TYR A 190 11.51 3.25 6.49
C TYR A 190 11.62 4.42 7.48
N GLU A 191 11.65 5.65 6.98
CA GLU A 191 11.81 6.87 7.78
C GLU A 191 10.69 7.07 8.81
N SER A 192 9.47 6.65 8.49
CA SER A 192 8.33 6.70 9.41
C SER A 192 8.23 5.51 10.36
N ASN A 193 9.13 4.54 10.28
CA ASN A 193 9.05 3.25 10.99
C ASN A 193 7.67 2.57 10.82
N TRP A 194 7.07 2.68 9.63
CA TRP A 194 5.70 2.22 9.36
C TRP A 194 5.53 0.71 9.61
N LEU A 195 6.54 -0.08 9.27
CA LEU A 195 6.54 -1.53 9.55
C LEU A 195 6.64 -1.85 11.03
N GLN A 196 7.09 -0.88 11.88
CA GLN A 196 7.29 -1.06 13.32
C GLN A 196 8.12 -2.33 13.61
N LEU A 197 9.20 -2.51 12.89
CA LEU A 197 10.18 -3.55 13.16
C LEU A 197 11.00 -3.11 14.38
N ASN A 198 11.04 -3.98 15.41
CA ASN A 198 11.79 -3.73 16.64
C ASN A 198 13.28 -4.00 16.44
#